data_d5077a6dc4eba4dc3b7413b291efed28
#
_entry.id   d5077a6dc4eba4dc3b7413b291efed28
#
_cell.length_a   1.000
_cell.length_b   1.000
_cell.length_c   1.000
_cell.angle_alpha   90.00
_cell.angle_beta   90.00
_cell.angle_gamma   90.00
#
_symmetry.space_group_name_H-M   'P 1'
#
loop_
_entity.id
_entity.type
_entity.pdbx_description
1 polymer ?
#
loop_
_entity_poly.entity_id
_entity_poly.type
_entity_poly.pdbx_seq_one_letter_code
_entity_poly.pdbx_strand_id
1 'polypeptide(L)'
;NNRDDEYGPQSLENRTRWAVETIHAIKEACGPDFVVQALINAIESNDKDLGNDGEFTSIEESKAIAKILEEAGADSLHVRIGPAFTHIAQFAGDLYFCANGLEGMNSHSGRYDFSKHWQGLLRGNHSGCGLGIDMAAEIKSAVSIPVGAATYMDPAQAPDYFEQALEEGKLDFFVMNRPLCVDPEYVNKLREGRIDEIAPCTRCLHCFYDVDH
;
A
#
# COMPACT_ATOMS: atom_id res chain seq x y z
N ASN A 1 -11.05 -14.69 -13.34
CA ASN A 1 -10.02 -14.80 -14.37
C ASN A 1 -10.25 -16.09 -15.16
N ASN A 2 -10.46 -15.98 -16.49
CA ASN A 2 -10.82 -17.11 -17.37
C ASN A 2 -9.61 -17.67 -18.14
N ARG A 3 -8.38 -17.33 -17.72
CA ARG A 3 -7.16 -17.90 -18.32
C ARG A 3 -6.93 -19.32 -17.81
N ASP A 4 -6.60 -20.22 -18.72
CA ASP A 4 -6.25 -21.62 -18.47
C ASP A 4 -4.82 -21.96 -18.93
N ASP A 5 -4.07 -20.94 -19.38
CA ASP A 5 -2.67 -21.06 -19.79
C ASP A 5 -1.70 -20.91 -18.59
N GLU A 6 -0.41 -20.91 -18.90
CA GLU A 6 0.69 -20.79 -17.92
C GLU A 6 0.76 -19.46 -17.18
N TYR A 7 -0.08 -18.49 -17.52
CA TYR A 7 -0.26 -17.21 -16.81
C TYR A 7 -1.61 -17.12 -16.08
N GLY A 8 -2.30 -18.24 -15.96
CA GLY A 8 -3.62 -18.32 -15.35
C GLY A 8 -3.58 -18.43 -13.82
N PRO A 9 -4.74 -18.52 -13.18
CA PRO A 9 -4.85 -18.49 -11.72
C PRO A 9 -4.58 -19.83 -11.03
N GLN A 10 -4.23 -20.89 -11.78
CA GLN A 10 -4.19 -22.28 -11.32
C GLN A 10 -3.13 -22.52 -10.23
N SER A 11 -2.05 -21.78 -10.25
CA SER A 11 -0.98 -21.85 -9.24
C SER A 11 -0.40 -20.47 -8.96
N LEU A 12 0.30 -20.34 -7.84
CA LEU A 12 1.00 -19.11 -7.49
C LEU A 12 2.12 -18.80 -8.50
N GLU A 13 2.81 -19.83 -8.96
CA GLU A 13 3.82 -19.72 -10.01
C GLU A 13 3.24 -19.13 -11.30
N ASN A 14 2.11 -19.65 -11.76
CA ASN A 14 1.46 -19.12 -12.95
C ASN A 14 1.03 -17.66 -12.78
N ARG A 15 0.47 -17.31 -11.62
CA ARG A 15 0.03 -15.94 -11.34
C ARG A 15 1.19 -14.94 -11.28
N THR A 16 2.37 -15.37 -10.86
CA THR A 16 3.57 -14.53 -10.76
C THR A 16 4.45 -14.57 -12.00
N ARG A 17 4.27 -15.54 -12.89
CA ARG A 17 5.11 -15.78 -14.06
C ARG A 17 5.38 -14.54 -14.89
N TRP A 18 4.33 -13.78 -15.21
CA TRP A 18 4.50 -12.55 -16.00
C TRP A 18 5.42 -11.54 -15.32
N ALA A 19 5.29 -11.36 -14.01
CA ALA A 19 6.13 -10.45 -13.24
C ALA A 19 7.59 -10.94 -13.19
N VAL A 20 7.80 -12.23 -12.96
CA VAL A 20 9.12 -12.87 -12.95
C VAL A 20 9.82 -12.70 -14.30
N GLU A 21 9.15 -13.04 -15.39
CA GLU A 21 9.70 -12.89 -16.75
C GLU A 21 10.01 -11.41 -17.07
N THR A 22 9.17 -10.49 -16.62
CA THR A 22 9.40 -9.05 -16.78
C THR A 22 10.66 -8.59 -16.03
N ILE A 23 10.85 -9.01 -14.78
CA ILE A 23 12.04 -8.69 -13.98
C ILE A 23 13.29 -9.23 -14.68
N HIS A 24 13.27 -10.50 -15.09
CA HIS A 24 14.39 -11.12 -15.82
C HIS A 24 14.72 -10.35 -17.10
N ALA A 25 13.72 -10.02 -17.92
CA ALA A 25 13.92 -9.28 -19.16
C ALA A 25 14.52 -7.87 -18.92
N ILE A 26 14.10 -7.18 -17.85
CA ILE A 26 14.67 -5.88 -17.47
C ILE A 26 16.14 -6.05 -17.06
N LYS A 27 16.43 -7.03 -16.20
CA LYS A 27 17.81 -7.29 -15.74
C LYS A 27 18.74 -7.72 -16.88
N GLU A 28 18.23 -8.51 -17.83
CA GLU A 28 18.97 -8.90 -19.04
C GLU A 28 19.26 -7.69 -19.94
N ALA A 29 18.25 -6.85 -20.16
CA ALA A 29 18.39 -5.72 -21.09
C ALA A 29 19.18 -4.54 -20.51
N CYS A 30 19.04 -4.26 -19.20
CA CYS A 30 19.58 -3.08 -18.56
C CYS A 30 20.80 -3.36 -17.67
N GLY A 31 21.10 -4.63 -17.44
CA GLY A 31 22.16 -5.09 -16.55
C GLY A 31 21.70 -5.40 -15.13
N PRO A 32 22.49 -6.19 -14.37
CA PRO A 32 22.10 -6.67 -13.05
C PRO A 32 21.94 -5.55 -12.00
N ASP A 33 22.64 -4.44 -12.19
CA ASP A 33 22.64 -3.29 -11.26
C ASP A 33 21.47 -2.32 -11.51
N PHE A 34 20.68 -2.54 -12.55
CA PHE A 34 19.50 -1.73 -12.82
C PHE A 34 18.41 -2.03 -11.77
N VAL A 35 18.04 -1.01 -10.99
CA VAL A 35 17.09 -1.18 -9.88
C VAL A 35 15.67 -1.48 -10.39
N VAL A 36 15.12 -2.58 -9.92
CA VAL A 36 13.73 -2.99 -10.21
C VAL A 36 12.93 -3.01 -8.91
N GLN A 37 12.00 -2.09 -8.78
CA GLN A 37 11.03 -2.08 -7.69
C GLN A 37 9.72 -2.73 -8.14
N ALA A 38 9.28 -3.75 -7.43
CA ALA A 38 7.99 -4.38 -7.69
C ALA A 38 6.91 -3.84 -6.75
N LEU A 39 5.74 -3.49 -7.32
CA LEU A 39 4.56 -3.11 -6.55
C LEU A 39 3.67 -4.32 -6.34
N ILE A 40 3.31 -4.58 -5.09
CA ILE A 40 2.42 -5.69 -4.71
C ILE A 40 1.31 -5.22 -3.77
N ASN A 41 0.19 -5.94 -3.77
CA ASN A 41 -0.83 -5.81 -2.75
C ASN A 41 -0.48 -6.71 -1.56
N ALA A 42 -0.54 -6.19 -0.34
CA ALA A 42 -0.43 -7.01 0.86
C ALA A 42 -1.66 -7.91 1.04
N ILE A 43 -2.82 -7.31 0.82
CA ILE A 43 -4.10 -8.00 0.76
C ILE A 43 -4.94 -7.40 -0.36
N GLU A 44 -5.73 -8.19 -1.06
CA GLU A 44 -6.63 -7.69 -2.11
C GLU A 44 -8.04 -7.51 -1.61
N SER A 45 -8.39 -8.16 -0.52
CA SER A 45 -9.67 -8.02 0.15
C SER A 45 -9.46 -8.11 1.65
N ASN A 46 -10.49 -7.76 2.38
CA ASN A 46 -10.51 -7.91 3.82
C ASN A 46 -10.48 -9.38 4.22
N ASP A 47 -10.16 -9.63 5.47
CA ASP A 47 -10.16 -10.96 6.03
C ASP A 47 -11.58 -11.60 6.02
N LYS A 48 -11.67 -12.83 6.47
CA LYS A 48 -12.93 -13.58 6.52
C LYS A 48 -14.02 -12.89 7.35
N ASP A 49 -13.60 -12.12 8.37
CA ASP A 49 -14.56 -11.41 9.24
C ASP A 49 -15.27 -10.27 8.50
N LEU A 50 -14.70 -9.82 7.37
CA LEU A 50 -15.27 -8.78 6.52
C LEU A 50 -15.93 -9.32 5.25
N GLY A 51 -16.26 -10.61 5.24
CA GLY A 51 -17.00 -11.23 4.15
C GLY A 51 -16.16 -11.71 2.99
N ASN A 52 -14.87 -11.85 3.19
CA ASN A 52 -13.99 -12.44 2.19
C ASN A 52 -14.09 -13.96 2.24
N ASP A 53 -14.40 -14.57 1.13
CA ASP A 53 -14.57 -16.01 0.95
C ASP A 53 -13.32 -16.72 0.39
N GLY A 54 -12.19 -16.03 0.33
CA GLY A 54 -10.92 -16.59 -0.13
C GLY A 54 -10.69 -16.54 -1.64
N GLU A 55 -11.51 -15.79 -2.37
CA GLU A 55 -11.29 -15.56 -3.82
C GLU A 55 -10.18 -14.52 -4.11
N PHE A 56 -9.57 -13.96 -3.08
CA PHE A 56 -8.61 -12.86 -3.18
C PHE A 56 -7.27 -13.23 -2.54
N THR A 57 -6.21 -12.54 -2.95
CA THR A 57 -4.87 -12.75 -2.42
C THR A 57 -4.82 -12.39 -0.93
N SER A 58 -4.44 -13.36 -0.10
CA SER A 58 -4.24 -13.21 1.33
C SER A 58 -2.85 -12.67 1.64
N ILE A 59 -2.63 -12.26 2.90
CA ILE A 59 -1.30 -11.81 3.34
C ILE A 59 -0.25 -12.92 3.21
N GLU A 60 -0.62 -14.18 3.47
CA GLU A 60 0.29 -15.31 3.34
C GLU A 60 0.67 -15.60 1.89
N GLU A 61 -0.28 -15.48 0.97
CA GLU A 61 0.03 -15.56 -0.47
C GLU A 61 0.90 -14.39 -0.91
N SER A 62 0.64 -13.18 -0.42
CA SER A 62 1.46 -12.01 -0.75
C SER A 62 2.89 -12.13 -0.24
N LYS A 63 3.11 -12.75 0.93
CA LYS A 63 4.45 -13.11 1.41
C LYS A 63 5.14 -14.10 0.48
N ALA A 64 4.42 -15.08 -0.01
CA ALA A 64 4.96 -16.05 -0.97
C ALA A 64 5.28 -15.37 -2.32
N ILE A 65 4.40 -14.48 -2.81
CA ILE A 65 4.65 -13.65 -4.00
C ILE A 65 5.91 -12.79 -3.80
N ALA A 66 6.04 -12.14 -2.65
CA ALA A 66 7.18 -11.30 -2.34
C ALA A 66 8.52 -12.06 -2.47
N LYS A 67 8.58 -13.29 -1.93
CA LYS A 67 9.76 -14.17 -2.08
C LYS A 67 10.06 -14.52 -3.53
N ILE A 68 9.05 -14.88 -4.30
CA ILE A 68 9.21 -15.20 -5.72
C ILE A 68 9.78 -13.99 -6.49
N LEU A 69 9.31 -12.78 -6.19
CA LEU A 69 9.80 -11.56 -6.84
C LEU A 69 11.23 -11.20 -6.41
N GLU A 70 11.58 -11.39 -5.13
CA GLU A 70 12.95 -11.26 -4.64
C GLU A 70 13.89 -12.25 -5.34
N GLU A 71 13.52 -13.53 -5.42
CA GLU A 71 14.27 -14.58 -6.11
C GLU A 71 14.42 -14.29 -7.60
N ALA A 72 13.43 -13.64 -8.22
CA ALA A 72 13.50 -13.19 -9.61
C ALA A 72 14.43 -11.98 -9.83
N GLY A 73 14.91 -11.35 -8.77
CA GLY A 73 15.85 -10.21 -8.83
C GLY A 73 15.19 -8.84 -8.66
N ALA A 74 14.02 -8.74 -8.05
CA ALA A 74 13.52 -7.46 -7.57
C ALA A 74 14.44 -6.91 -6.48
N ASP A 75 14.75 -5.61 -6.54
CA ASP A 75 15.65 -4.95 -5.59
C ASP A 75 14.91 -4.31 -4.42
N SER A 76 13.61 -4.07 -4.55
CA SER A 76 12.76 -3.56 -3.49
C SER A 76 11.29 -3.83 -3.77
N LEU A 77 10.47 -3.79 -2.73
CA LEU A 77 9.03 -3.93 -2.83
C LEU A 77 8.32 -2.64 -2.40
N HIS A 78 7.30 -2.28 -3.17
CA HIS A 78 6.34 -1.23 -2.84
C HIS A 78 5.01 -1.92 -2.47
N VAL A 79 4.68 -1.87 -1.19
CA VAL A 79 3.51 -2.56 -0.63
C VAL A 79 2.34 -1.59 -0.51
N ARG A 80 1.19 -2.01 -0.99
CA ARG A 80 -0.08 -1.29 -0.83
C ARG A 80 -1.19 -2.23 -0.39
N ILE A 81 -2.38 -1.67 -0.11
CA ILE A 81 -3.56 -2.44 0.28
C ILE A 81 -4.52 -2.52 -0.89
N GLY A 82 -4.99 -3.72 -1.18
CA GLY A 82 -6.13 -4.05 -2.01
C GLY A 82 -6.14 -3.56 -3.44
N PRO A 83 -7.07 -4.00 -4.26
CA PRO A 83 -7.32 -3.39 -5.55
C PRO A 83 -7.98 -2.01 -5.38
N ALA A 84 -7.56 -1.07 -6.21
CA ALA A 84 -7.84 0.36 -6.08
C ALA A 84 -9.34 0.71 -5.93
N PHE A 85 -10.23 -0.03 -6.56
CA PHE A 85 -11.65 0.30 -6.59
C PHE A 85 -12.53 -0.51 -5.63
N THR A 86 -12.00 -1.55 -5.03
CA THR A 86 -12.75 -2.41 -4.13
C THR A 86 -12.34 -2.25 -2.67
N HIS A 87 -11.16 -1.68 -2.41
CA HIS A 87 -10.69 -1.43 -1.07
C HIS A 87 -10.55 0.09 -0.84
N ILE A 88 -11.60 0.69 -0.31
CA ILE A 88 -11.69 2.14 -0.13
C ILE A 88 -10.59 2.72 0.77
N ALA A 89 -9.96 1.89 1.61
CA ALA A 89 -8.84 2.27 2.44
C ALA A 89 -7.69 2.95 1.67
N GLN A 90 -7.55 2.68 0.38
CA GLN A 90 -6.53 3.31 -0.45
C GLN A 90 -6.78 4.80 -0.68
N PHE A 91 -8.03 5.21 -0.66
CA PHE A 91 -8.46 6.56 -1.02
C PHE A 91 -9.04 7.33 0.14
N ALA A 92 -9.55 6.61 1.15
CA ALA A 92 -10.27 7.24 2.22
C ALA A 92 -9.34 8.09 3.08
N GLY A 93 -9.71 9.33 3.21
CA GLY A 93 -9.19 10.24 4.22
C GLY A 93 -10.23 10.46 5.32
N ASP A 94 -9.81 11.12 6.38
CA ASP A 94 -10.68 11.40 7.53
C ASP A 94 -11.94 12.15 7.14
N LEU A 95 -11.85 13.07 6.17
CA LEU A 95 -13.02 13.83 5.69
C LEU A 95 -14.08 12.93 5.05
N TYR A 96 -13.67 11.92 4.30
CA TYR A 96 -14.60 10.98 3.71
C TYR A 96 -15.30 10.16 4.79
N PHE A 97 -14.57 9.70 5.78
CA PHE A 97 -15.12 8.96 6.92
C PHE A 97 -16.02 9.84 7.78
N CYS A 98 -15.61 11.07 8.07
CA CYS A 98 -16.41 12.01 8.83
C CYS A 98 -17.71 12.38 8.11
N ALA A 99 -17.67 12.53 6.78
CA ALA A 99 -18.84 12.93 5.99
C ALA A 99 -19.87 11.80 5.82
N ASN A 100 -19.39 10.55 5.69
CA ASN A 100 -20.26 9.41 5.37
C ASN A 100 -20.52 8.49 6.56
N GLY A 101 -19.79 8.70 7.66
CA GLY A 101 -19.80 7.77 8.78
C GLY A 101 -19.11 6.45 8.43
N LEU A 102 -18.72 5.69 9.43
CA LEU A 102 -18.11 4.37 9.23
C LEU A 102 -19.08 3.38 8.56
N GLU A 103 -20.37 3.47 8.88
CA GLU A 103 -21.43 2.63 8.30
C GLU A 103 -21.68 2.94 6.82
N GLY A 104 -21.57 4.21 6.41
CA GLY A 104 -21.75 4.62 5.02
C GLY A 104 -20.68 4.10 4.08
N MET A 105 -19.58 3.60 4.60
CA MET A 105 -18.47 3.06 3.84
C MET A 105 -18.68 1.63 3.34
N ASN A 106 -19.72 0.96 3.79
CA ASN A 106 -20.12 -0.34 3.27
C ASN A 106 -20.59 -0.31 1.82
N SER A 107 -20.78 0.89 1.29
CA SER A 107 -21.61 1.06 0.09
C SER A 107 -20.88 0.83 -1.23
N HIS A 108 -19.57 0.90 -1.29
CA HIS A 108 -18.90 0.90 -2.60
C HIS A 108 -18.93 -0.44 -3.33
N SER A 109 -18.96 -1.55 -2.59
CA SER A 109 -19.18 -2.88 -3.16
C SER A 109 -20.32 -3.66 -2.50
N GLY A 110 -20.93 -3.11 -1.46
CA GLY A 110 -21.95 -3.80 -0.65
C GLY A 110 -21.43 -5.01 0.14
N ARG A 111 -20.11 -5.21 0.16
CA ARG A 111 -19.48 -6.42 0.73
C ARG A 111 -18.69 -6.19 2.00
N TYR A 112 -18.36 -4.94 2.35
CA TYR A 112 -17.43 -4.67 3.44
C TYR A 112 -18.04 -3.85 4.56
N ASP A 113 -17.92 -4.35 5.77
CA ASP A 113 -18.07 -3.55 6.99
C ASP A 113 -16.71 -2.97 7.39
N PHE A 114 -16.42 -1.76 6.92
CA PHE A 114 -15.19 -1.06 7.23
C PHE A 114 -15.09 -0.59 8.69
N SER A 115 -16.18 -0.65 9.46
CA SER A 115 -16.17 -0.20 10.85
C SER A 115 -15.14 -0.97 11.69
N LYS A 116 -15.00 -2.26 11.48
CA LYS A 116 -14.04 -3.09 12.18
C LYS A 116 -12.59 -2.78 11.73
N HIS A 117 -12.40 -2.61 10.43
CA HIS A 117 -11.11 -2.33 9.84
C HIS A 117 -10.53 -0.98 10.32
N TRP A 118 -11.39 0.02 10.46
CA TRP A 118 -10.99 1.37 10.85
C TRP A 118 -10.91 1.63 12.34
N GLN A 119 -11.49 0.78 13.17
CA GLN A 119 -11.49 1.00 14.62
C GLN A 119 -10.08 1.12 15.22
N GLY A 120 -9.12 0.41 14.70
CA GLY A 120 -7.71 0.54 15.11
C GLY A 120 -7.04 1.81 14.56
N LEU A 121 -7.36 2.19 13.35
CA LEU A 121 -6.70 3.28 12.60
C LEU A 121 -7.16 4.67 13.03
N LEU A 122 -8.45 4.83 13.33
CA LEU A 122 -9.01 6.11 13.78
C LEU A 122 -8.73 6.40 15.25
N ARG A 123 -8.31 5.42 16.03
CA ARG A 123 -8.03 5.56 17.47
C ARG A 123 -6.58 5.91 17.79
N GLY A 124 -5.68 5.83 16.80
CA GLY A 124 -4.28 6.17 17.00
C GLY A 124 -4.01 7.66 16.93
N ASN A 125 -2.85 8.06 17.42
CA ASN A 125 -2.36 9.44 17.33
C ASN A 125 -1.86 9.80 15.92
N HIS A 126 -2.06 8.92 14.94
CA HIS A 126 -1.52 9.09 13.59
C HIS A 126 -2.55 9.56 12.56
N SER A 127 -3.70 10.00 12.99
CA SER A 127 -4.73 10.64 12.14
C SER A 127 -5.12 9.82 10.90
N GLY A 128 -5.13 8.49 10.99
CA GLY A 128 -5.39 7.60 9.87
C GLY A 128 -4.28 7.52 8.81
N CYS A 129 -3.12 8.11 9.07
CA CYS A 129 -1.94 7.94 8.22
C CYS A 129 -1.31 6.56 8.46
N GLY A 130 -0.57 6.06 7.47
CA GLY A 130 0.23 4.85 7.64
C GLY A 130 -0.54 3.53 7.70
N LEU A 131 -1.73 3.50 7.13
CA LEU A 131 -2.60 2.31 7.11
C LEU A 131 -1.89 1.03 6.62
N GLY A 132 -0.96 1.16 5.69
CA GLY A 132 -0.23 0.03 5.11
C GLY A 132 1.00 -0.44 5.90
N ILE A 133 1.39 0.22 6.99
CA ILE A 133 2.66 -0.03 7.68
C ILE A 133 2.71 -1.44 8.28
N ASP A 134 1.69 -1.86 9.00
CA ASP A 134 1.69 -3.20 9.62
C ASP A 134 1.66 -4.32 8.58
N MET A 135 0.97 -4.10 7.46
CA MET A 135 0.96 -5.05 6.34
C MET A 135 2.31 -5.09 5.61
N ALA A 136 2.97 -3.94 5.47
CA ALA A 136 4.33 -3.91 4.94
C ALA A 136 5.31 -4.65 5.85
N ALA A 137 5.14 -4.54 7.17
CA ALA A 137 5.94 -5.29 8.15
C ALA A 137 5.77 -6.81 8.00
N GLU A 138 4.54 -7.27 7.76
CA GLU A 138 4.28 -8.67 7.45
C GLU A 138 5.02 -9.14 6.18
N ILE A 139 4.98 -8.35 5.11
CA ILE A 139 5.72 -8.65 3.87
C ILE A 139 7.23 -8.61 4.14
N LYS A 140 7.73 -7.60 4.83
CA LYS A 140 9.15 -7.45 5.18
C LYS A 140 9.68 -8.62 5.97
N SER A 141 8.87 -9.22 6.84
CA SER A 141 9.27 -10.42 7.58
C SER A 141 9.60 -11.62 6.70
N ALA A 142 9.18 -11.61 5.44
CA ALA A 142 9.34 -12.71 4.50
C ALA A 142 10.48 -12.52 3.50
N VAL A 143 11.04 -11.31 3.35
CA VAL A 143 12.07 -10.97 2.36
C VAL A 143 13.25 -10.24 3.01
N SER A 144 14.38 -10.18 2.30
CA SER A 144 15.59 -9.46 2.74
C SER A 144 15.79 -8.12 2.03
N ILE A 145 15.12 -7.92 0.90
CA ILE A 145 15.18 -6.67 0.15
C ILE A 145 14.37 -5.55 0.84
N PRO A 146 14.68 -4.27 0.60
CA PRO A 146 13.94 -3.14 1.14
C PRO A 146 12.46 -3.17 0.80
N VAL A 147 11.63 -2.87 1.80
CA VAL A 147 10.15 -2.83 1.69
C VAL A 147 9.66 -1.45 2.08
N GLY A 148 8.89 -0.83 1.19
CA GLY A 148 8.20 0.42 1.45
C GLY A 148 6.68 0.24 1.48
N ALA A 149 6.02 1.13 2.20
CA ALA A 149 4.56 1.13 2.31
C ALA A 149 3.95 2.36 1.65
N ALA A 150 2.84 2.13 0.96
CA ALA A 150 1.93 3.17 0.47
C ALA A 150 0.62 3.17 1.29
N THR A 151 -0.34 3.90 0.83
CA THR A 151 -1.66 4.10 1.45
C THR A 151 -1.64 5.17 2.52
N TYR A 152 -1.69 6.38 2.03
CA TYR A 152 -1.69 7.62 2.80
C TYR A 152 -0.56 7.72 3.84
N MET A 153 0.64 7.83 3.36
CA MET A 153 1.81 8.14 4.18
C MET A 153 1.96 9.65 4.27
N ASP A 154 1.93 10.19 5.48
CA ASP A 154 2.10 11.62 5.77
C ASP A 154 2.85 11.82 7.08
N PRO A 155 4.18 11.67 7.08
CA PRO A 155 5.00 11.77 8.28
C PRO A 155 4.87 13.11 9.03
N ALA A 156 4.56 14.21 8.33
CA ALA A 156 4.39 15.50 8.99
C ALA A 156 3.16 15.54 9.92
N GLN A 157 2.14 14.72 9.66
CA GLN A 157 0.94 14.67 10.50
C GLN A 157 1.09 13.78 11.75
N ALA A 158 2.03 12.86 11.73
CA ALA A 158 2.25 11.92 12.83
C ALA A 158 3.74 11.52 12.92
N PRO A 159 4.67 12.47 13.13
CA PRO A 159 6.10 12.21 13.04
C PRO A 159 6.57 11.08 13.95
N ASP A 160 6.14 11.08 15.20
CA ASP A 160 6.55 10.05 16.17
C ASP A 160 6.11 8.65 15.76
N TYR A 161 4.92 8.52 15.18
CA TYR A 161 4.41 7.23 14.70
C TYR A 161 5.22 6.68 13.53
N PHE A 162 5.57 7.55 12.58
CA PHE A 162 6.36 7.16 11.41
C PHE A 162 7.82 6.87 11.77
N GLU A 163 8.41 7.66 12.69
CA GLU A 163 9.76 7.42 13.21
C GLU A 163 9.82 6.07 13.93
N GLN A 164 8.87 5.82 14.83
CA GLN A 164 8.77 4.55 15.53
C GLN A 164 8.66 3.36 14.56
N ALA A 165 7.89 3.49 13.49
CA ALA A 165 7.76 2.42 12.50
C ALA A 165 9.10 2.08 11.80
N LEU A 166 9.94 3.09 11.54
CA LEU A 166 11.28 2.89 11.00
C LEU A 166 12.22 2.28 12.04
N GLU A 167 12.20 2.79 13.28
CA GLU A 167 13.04 2.28 14.39
C GLU A 167 12.72 0.82 14.73
N GLU A 168 11.45 0.44 14.69
CA GLU A 168 10.98 -0.93 14.88
C GLU A 168 11.27 -1.83 13.66
N GLY A 169 11.77 -1.27 12.57
CA GLY A 169 12.09 -2.00 11.35
C GLY A 169 10.88 -2.56 10.62
N LYS A 170 9.71 -1.93 10.77
CA LYS A 170 8.48 -2.34 10.09
C LYS A 170 8.54 -2.17 8.58
N LEU A 171 9.29 -1.16 8.12
CA LEU A 171 9.54 -0.88 6.72
C LEU A 171 10.86 -0.11 6.57
N ASP A 172 11.29 0.09 5.32
CA ASP A 172 12.54 0.79 5.02
C ASP A 172 12.33 2.18 4.44
N PHE A 173 11.17 2.43 3.80
CA PHE A 173 10.85 3.73 3.20
C PHE A 173 9.33 3.95 3.08
N PHE A 174 8.93 5.21 2.96
CA PHE A 174 7.54 5.59 2.72
C PHE A 174 7.30 5.95 1.26
N VAL A 175 6.16 5.51 0.72
CA VAL A 175 5.71 5.88 -0.62
C VAL A 175 4.58 6.89 -0.49
N MET A 176 4.86 8.12 -0.89
CA MET A 176 3.94 9.25 -0.73
C MET A 176 3.53 9.82 -2.10
N ASN A 177 2.30 10.27 -2.21
CA ASN A 177 1.81 11.00 -3.37
C ASN A 177 1.08 12.28 -2.95
N ARG A 178 -0.09 12.16 -2.35
CA ARG A 178 -0.94 13.31 -2.03
C ARG A 178 -0.26 14.42 -1.22
N PRO A 179 0.49 14.16 -0.15
CA PRO A 179 1.24 15.20 0.54
C PRO A 179 2.22 15.96 -0.34
N LEU A 180 2.90 15.25 -1.25
CA LEU A 180 3.85 15.85 -2.19
C LEU A 180 3.16 16.67 -3.29
N CYS A 181 1.94 16.31 -3.67
CA CYS A 181 1.14 17.12 -4.60
C CYS A 181 0.69 18.43 -3.97
N VAL A 182 0.40 18.43 -2.67
CA VAL A 182 -0.03 19.63 -1.94
C VAL A 182 1.14 20.55 -1.62
N ASP A 183 2.28 19.97 -1.24
CA ASP A 183 3.49 20.73 -0.91
C ASP A 183 4.70 20.15 -1.63
N PRO A 184 5.11 20.70 -2.77
CA PRO A 184 6.30 20.25 -3.50
C PRO A 184 7.61 20.34 -2.70
N GLU A 185 7.66 21.23 -1.70
CA GLU A 185 8.81 21.40 -0.80
C GLU A 185 8.74 20.51 0.45
N TYR A 186 7.77 19.62 0.53
CA TYR A 186 7.51 18.75 1.68
C TYR A 186 8.77 18.10 2.24
N VAL A 187 9.51 17.39 1.38
CA VAL A 187 10.72 16.64 1.79
C VAL A 187 11.83 17.59 2.27
N ASN A 188 11.99 18.73 1.61
CA ASN A 188 12.98 19.74 2.02
C ASN A 188 12.62 20.34 3.38
N LYS A 189 11.36 20.72 3.58
CA LYS A 189 10.86 21.25 4.85
C LYS A 189 11.01 20.21 5.98
N LEU A 190 10.65 18.96 5.72
CA LEU A 190 10.80 17.89 6.70
C LEU A 190 12.27 17.71 7.10
N ARG A 191 13.18 17.65 6.12
CA ARG A 191 14.63 17.51 6.35
C ARG A 191 15.24 18.68 7.13
N GLU A 192 14.69 19.88 6.94
CA GLU A 192 15.15 21.12 7.60
C GLU A 192 14.46 21.37 8.94
N GLY A 193 13.58 20.47 9.39
CA GLY A 193 12.83 20.61 10.64
C GLY A 193 11.70 21.66 10.59
N ARG A 194 11.29 22.09 9.40
CA ARG A 194 10.24 23.09 9.16
C ARG A 194 8.86 22.44 8.99
N ILE A 195 8.52 21.51 9.88
CA ILE A 195 7.28 20.71 9.79
C ILE A 195 6.04 21.62 9.82
N ASP A 196 6.05 22.66 10.65
CA ASP A 196 4.93 23.60 10.77
C ASP A 196 4.66 24.42 9.49
N GLU A 197 5.61 24.45 8.56
CA GLU A 197 5.47 25.14 7.28
C GLU A 197 4.94 24.21 6.16
N ILE A 198 4.79 22.92 6.43
CA ILE A 198 4.27 21.96 5.45
C ILE A 198 2.75 22.18 5.29
N ALA A 199 2.33 22.40 4.04
CA ALA A 199 0.90 22.51 3.74
C ALA A 199 0.25 21.13 3.88
N PRO A 200 -0.73 20.95 4.79
CA PRO A 200 -1.34 19.64 5.03
C PRO A 200 -2.27 19.24 3.90
N CYS A 201 -2.23 17.98 3.53
CA CYS A 201 -3.25 17.38 2.65
C CYS A 201 -4.58 17.32 3.41
N THR A 202 -5.62 17.95 2.86
CA THR A 202 -6.97 17.95 3.45
C THR A 202 -7.74 16.65 3.22
N ARG A 203 -7.15 15.72 2.48
CA ARG A 203 -7.76 14.41 2.14
C ARG A 203 -9.11 14.51 1.44
N CYS A 204 -9.34 15.60 0.72
CA CYS A 204 -10.59 15.86 0.00
C CYS A 204 -10.79 14.97 -1.24
N LEU A 205 -9.75 14.26 -1.68
CA LEU A 205 -9.73 13.38 -2.85
C LEU A 205 -9.92 14.10 -4.21
N HIS A 206 -9.90 15.43 -4.27
CA HIS A 206 -9.96 16.16 -5.53
C HIS A 206 -8.88 15.73 -6.53
N CYS A 207 -7.67 15.46 -6.06
CA CYS A 207 -6.59 14.94 -6.90
C CYS A 207 -6.89 13.57 -7.54
N PHE A 208 -7.92 12.87 -7.07
CA PHE A 208 -8.37 11.61 -7.64
C PHE A 208 -9.59 11.81 -8.55
N TYR A 209 -10.55 12.62 -8.14
CA TYR A 209 -11.78 12.84 -8.90
C TYR A 209 -11.61 13.79 -10.07
N ASP A 210 -10.70 14.77 -9.96
CA ASP A 210 -10.53 15.80 -11.00
C ASP A 210 -9.60 15.35 -12.14
N VAL A 211 -8.95 14.20 -12.02
CA VAL A 211 -8.10 13.65 -13.09
C VAL A 211 -8.93 13.05 -14.24
N ASP A 212 -10.19 12.72 -13.99
CA ASP A 212 -11.10 12.10 -14.96
C ASP A 212 -12.00 13.12 -15.68
N HIS A 213 -11.72 14.41 -15.52
CA HIS A 213 -12.44 15.52 -16.18
C HIS A 213 -11.44 16.47 -16.90
#